data_0c725d371c2670bcefb8a8f80418eac5
#
_entry.id   0c725d371c2670bcefb8a8f80418eac5
#
_cell.length_a   1.000
_cell.length_b   1.000
_cell.length_c   1.000
_cell.angle_alpha   90.00
_cell.angle_beta   90.00
_cell.angle_gamma   90.00
#
_symmetry.space_group_name_H-M   'P 1'
#
loop_
_entity.id
_entity.type
_entity.pdbx_description
1 polymer ?
#
loop_
_entity_poly.entity_id
_entity_poly.type
_entity_poly.pdbx_seq_one_letter_code
_entity_poly.pdbx_strand_id
1 'polypeptide(L)'
;MGYRHVVGAMFAVMLFSGISSAESSARARIEEFYRRATAILSESPDANRAREEVRELAHALFDGRRAARNALGAEWDRRSGAEREEFSRIFTAVLERAYVDMVRARLPRNRPPAVHVVAADITGHRTATVRTRVQAKDSSDVRIDYLMTRPDEEWLVHDIVIDGISLVENYGAQFARVLRTSSYTELVERLLTMAGAGEPITAATTAPTRPDDVVVYFDTGRAELGPAGRRDLESAAAWLVLNGQARGLVEGHSDQRGNALLNQVLAEDRANAIREYLMIRGVDADRLVVVPYGTDRPICQEAVDTCWAQNRRAVVRLTP
;
A
#
# COMPACT_ATOMS: atom_id res chain seq x y z
N MET A 1 81.24 -3.96 -3.51
CA MET A 1 80.18 -4.79 -4.12
C MET A 1 78.92 -4.59 -3.27
N GLY A 2 78.04 -3.73 -3.72
CA GLY A 2 76.82 -3.39 -2.99
C GLY A 2 75.59 -4.05 -3.54
N TYR A 3 74.83 -4.67 -2.70
CA TYR A 3 73.46 -5.15 -3.04
C TYR A 3 72.44 -4.14 -2.50
N ARG A 4 71.72 -3.47 -3.44
CA ARG A 4 70.60 -2.61 -3.13
C ARG A 4 69.34 -3.46 -3.11
N HIS A 5 68.73 -3.62 -1.93
CA HIS A 5 67.40 -4.20 -1.81
C HIS A 5 66.34 -3.12 -2.20
N VAL A 6 65.61 -3.42 -3.25
CA VAL A 6 64.40 -2.69 -3.65
C VAL A 6 63.22 -3.28 -2.87
N VAL A 7 62.72 -2.50 -1.91
CA VAL A 7 61.45 -2.79 -1.21
C VAL A 7 60.33 -2.28 -2.06
N GLY A 8 59.60 -3.20 -2.71
CA GLY A 8 58.38 -2.90 -3.40
C GLY A 8 57.22 -2.64 -2.40
N ALA A 9 56.77 -1.41 -2.27
CA ALA A 9 55.58 -1.09 -1.51
C ALA A 9 54.35 -1.48 -2.33
N MET A 10 53.65 -2.51 -1.89
CA MET A 10 52.39 -2.98 -2.45
C MET A 10 51.28 -2.07 -1.85
N PHE A 11 50.83 -1.09 -2.60
CA PHE A 11 49.64 -0.30 -2.24
C PHE A 11 48.37 -1.15 -2.41
N ALA A 12 47.84 -1.65 -1.30
CA ALA A 12 46.52 -2.24 -1.26
C ALA A 12 45.50 -1.09 -1.38
N VAL A 13 44.92 -0.94 -2.58
CA VAL A 13 43.75 -0.08 -2.79
C VAL A 13 42.55 -0.75 -2.11
N MET A 14 42.27 -0.38 -0.87
CA MET A 14 40.97 -0.66 -0.25
C MET A 14 39.92 0.16 -0.98
N LEU A 15 39.15 -0.49 -1.83
CA LEU A 15 37.90 0.04 -2.36
C LEU A 15 36.91 0.16 -1.17
N PHE A 16 36.97 1.24 -0.44
CA PHE A 16 35.84 1.70 0.36
C PHE A 16 34.78 2.15 -0.63
N SER A 17 33.73 1.32 -0.79
CA SER A 17 32.48 1.74 -1.40
C SER A 17 31.91 2.84 -0.50
N GLY A 18 32.31 4.10 -0.75
CA GLY A 18 31.85 5.25 0.00
C GLY A 18 30.34 5.42 -0.25
N ILE A 19 29.54 5.19 0.79
CA ILE A 19 28.14 5.60 0.81
C ILE A 19 28.13 7.07 0.45
N SER A 20 27.36 7.47 -0.58
CA SER A 20 27.31 8.88 -1.01
C SER A 20 26.78 9.74 0.15
N SER A 21 27.25 10.98 0.26
CA SER A 21 26.78 11.89 1.32
C SER A 21 25.26 12.09 1.27
N ALA A 22 24.68 12.04 0.10
CA ALA A 22 23.24 12.13 -0.13
C ALA A 22 22.48 10.89 0.39
N GLU A 23 23.03 9.70 0.17
CA GLU A 23 22.48 8.43 0.70
C GLU A 23 22.52 8.41 2.23
N SER A 24 23.65 8.77 2.81
CA SER A 24 23.82 8.90 4.25
C SER A 24 22.83 9.89 4.85
N SER A 25 22.54 11.03 4.20
CA SER A 25 21.62 12.05 4.71
C SER A 25 20.14 11.65 4.57
N ALA A 26 19.71 10.97 3.49
CA ALA A 26 18.35 10.45 3.35
C ALA A 26 18.07 9.36 4.39
N ARG A 27 19.01 8.43 4.55
CA ARG A 27 18.95 7.38 5.57
C ARG A 27 18.86 7.97 6.98
N ALA A 28 19.75 8.90 7.32
CA ALA A 28 19.79 9.55 8.62
C ALA A 28 18.49 10.30 8.95
N ARG A 29 17.80 10.87 7.94
CA ARG A 29 16.51 11.53 8.11
C ARG A 29 15.41 10.57 8.59
N ILE A 30 15.35 9.38 8.04
CA ILE A 30 14.38 8.35 8.44
C ILE A 30 14.76 7.73 9.80
N GLU A 31 16.06 7.45 10.04
CA GLU A 31 16.54 6.95 11.34
C GLU A 31 16.24 7.96 12.48
N GLU A 32 16.46 9.24 12.22
CA GLU A 32 16.16 10.32 13.18
C GLU A 32 14.66 10.42 13.47
N PHE A 33 13.81 10.32 12.44
CA PHE A 33 12.37 10.29 12.63
C PHE A 33 11.94 9.15 13.58
N TYR A 34 12.40 7.93 13.31
CA TYR A 34 12.06 6.79 14.16
C TYR A 34 12.61 6.91 15.58
N ARG A 35 13.83 7.40 15.74
CA ARG A 35 14.43 7.62 17.04
C ARG A 35 13.60 8.60 17.89
N ARG A 36 13.20 9.73 17.29
CA ARG A 36 12.38 10.74 17.97
C ARG A 36 10.98 10.24 18.26
N ALA A 37 10.33 9.62 17.30
CA ALA A 37 8.98 9.05 17.48
C ALA A 37 8.98 8.00 18.61
N THR A 38 10.01 7.14 18.66
CA THR A 38 10.16 6.15 19.73
C THR A 38 10.35 6.80 21.10
N ALA A 39 11.19 7.83 21.21
CA ALA A 39 11.40 8.56 22.44
C ALA A 39 10.09 9.19 22.93
N ILE A 40 9.36 9.90 22.07
CA ILE A 40 8.06 10.52 22.41
C ILE A 40 7.07 9.46 22.93
N LEU A 41 6.96 8.32 22.24
CA LEU A 41 6.01 7.27 22.62
C LEU A 41 6.40 6.53 23.92
N SER A 42 7.68 6.50 24.26
CA SER A 42 8.18 5.83 25.46
C SER A 42 8.18 6.71 26.70
N GLU A 43 8.40 8.01 26.54
CA GLU A 43 8.63 8.95 27.64
C GLU A 43 7.37 9.74 28.02
N SER A 44 6.40 9.87 27.12
CA SER A 44 5.19 10.67 27.37
C SER A 44 4.19 9.89 28.23
N PRO A 45 3.79 10.43 29.39
CA PRO A 45 2.74 9.82 30.23
C PRO A 45 1.32 9.97 29.63
N ASP A 46 1.12 10.93 28.71
CA ASP A 46 -0.13 11.18 28.02
C ASP A 46 -0.09 10.67 26.58
N ALA A 47 -0.84 9.60 26.35
CA ALA A 47 -0.90 8.97 25.02
C ALA A 47 -1.55 9.86 23.93
N ASN A 48 -2.34 10.86 24.29
CA ASN A 48 -2.93 11.80 23.33
C ASN A 48 -1.90 12.84 22.90
N ARG A 49 -1.19 13.39 23.88
CA ARG A 49 -0.09 14.32 23.65
C ARG A 49 1.04 13.68 22.84
N ALA A 50 1.44 12.46 23.21
CA ALA A 50 2.45 11.71 22.45
C ALA A 50 2.06 11.54 20.97
N ARG A 51 0.77 11.29 20.70
CA ARG A 51 0.27 11.18 19.33
C ARG A 51 0.37 12.49 18.55
N GLU A 52 0.03 13.59 19.20
CA GLU A 52 0.12 14.91 18.56
C GLU A 52 1.59 15.26 18.23
N GLU A 53 2.50 15.04 19.17
CA GLU A 53 3.92 15.27 18.96
C GLU A 53 4.51 14.39 17.84
N VAL A 54 4.10 13.10 17.73
CA VAL A 54 4.50 12.21 16.62
C VAL A 54 3.88 12.68 15.32
N ARG A 55 2.64 13.18 15.32
CA ARG A 55 1.99 13.73 14.13
C ARG A 55 2.72 14.98 13.62
N GLU A 56 3.09 15.90 14.50
CA GLU A 56 3.89 17.08 14.13
C GLU A 56 5.27 16.67 13.56
N LEU A 57 5.89 15.65 14.16
CA LEU A 57 7.15 15.11 13.65
C LEU A 57 6.98 14.50 12.25
N ALA A 58 5.89 13.80 12.00
CA ALA A 58 5.56 13.26 10.68
C ALA A 58 5.28 14.38 9.68
N HIS A 59 4.53 15.41 10.08
CA HIS A 59 4.25 16.59 9.25
C HIS A 59 5.53 17.25 8.73
N ALA A 60 6.52 17.42 9.58
CA ALA A 60 7.82 18.01 9.22
C ALA A 60 8.65 17.11 8.27
N LEU A 61 8.30 15.85 8.13
CA LEU A 61 8.97 14.89 7.25
C LEU A 61 8.33 14.84 5.85
N PHE A 62 7.07 15.27 5.68
CA PHE A 62 6.32 15.09 4.43
C PHE A 62 6.43 16.26 3.45
N ASP A 63 6.64 15.96 2.17
CA ASP A 63 6.37 16.87 1.04
C ASP A 63 4.90 16.70 0.61
N GLY A 64 3.99 17.31 1.37
CA GLY A 64 2.56 17.21 1.13
C GLY A 64 2.13 17.75 -0.22
N ARG A 65 2.81 18.79 -0.74
CA ARG A 65 2.50 19.37 -2.06
C ARG A 65 2.83 18.39 -3.19
N ARG A 66 3.94 17.70 -3.11
CA ARG A 66 4.32 16.67 -4.10
C ARG A 66 3.43 15.45 -4.00
N ALA A 67 3.12 14.99 -2.79
CA ALA A 67 2.16 13.90 -2.58
C ALA A 67 0.80 14.22 -3.18
N ALA A 68 0.26 15.42 -2.91
CA ALA A 68 -1.02 15.90 -3.44
C ALA A 68 -1.03 15.99 -4.96
N ARG A 69 0.03 16.51 -5.55
CA ARG A 69 0.20 16.58 -7.02
C ARG A 69 0.18 15.19 -7.64
N ASN A 70 0.90 14.25 -7.05
CA ASN A 70 0.96 12.87 -7.54
C ASN A 70 -0.41 12.19 -7.44
N ALA A 71 -1.13 12.38 -6.32
CA ALA A 71 -2.45 11.80 -6.12
C ALA A 71 -3.53 12.38 -7.04
N LEU A 72 -3.53 13.69 -7.30
CA LEU A 72 -4.51 14.32 -8.20
C LEU A 72 -4.18 14.09 -9.69
N GLY A 73 -2.92 13.81 -10.02
CA GLY A 73 -2.51 13.60 -11.41
C GLY A 73 -2.88 14.80 -12.30
N ALA A 74 -3.54 14.56 -13.43
CA ALA A 74 -3.94 15.60 -14.39
C ALA A 74 -4.91 16.66 -13.81
N GLU A 75 -5.65 16.34 -12.76
CA GLU A 75 -6.54 17.30 -12.09
C GLU A 75 -5.77 18.40 -11.36
N TRP A 76 -4.54 18.12 -10.94
CA TRP A 76 -3.69 19.13 -10.30
C TRP A 76 -3.49 20.37 -11.14
N ASP A 77 -3.25 20.20 -12.45
CA ASP A 77 -2.98 21.33 -13.35
C ASP A 77 -4.23 22.16 -13.65
N ARG A 78 -5.42 21.60 -13.43
CA ARG A 78 -6.72 22.27 -13.57
C ARG A 78 -7.09 23.13 -12.35
N ARG A 79 -6.36 22.97 -11.24
CA ARG A 79 -6.65 23.68 -9.99
C ARG A 79 -5.91 25.00 -9.89
N SER A 80 -6.56 25.99 -9.27
CA SER A 80 -5.91 27.26 -8.91
C SER A 80 -4.79 27.05 -7.87
N GLY A 81 -3.96 28.06 -7.66
CA GLY A 81 -2.93 28.03 -6.63
C GLY A 81 -3.50 27.81 -5.22
N ALA A 82 -4.62 28.48 -4.90
CA ALA A 82 -5.30 28.33 -3.61
C ALA A 82 -5.87 26.92 -3.40
N GLU A 83 -6.53 26.35 -4.41
CA GLU A 83 -7.06 24.99 -4.35
C GLU A 83 -5.94 23.95 -4.20
N ARG A 84 -4.81 24.14 -4.87
CA ARG A 84 -3.62 23.26 -4.72
C ARG A 84 -3.06 23.30 -3.31
N GLU A 85 -3.00 24.48 -2.71
CA GLU A 85 -2.50 24.66 -1.35
C GLU A 85 -3.45 24.04 -0.32
N GLU A 86 -4.75 24.32 -0.45
CA GLU A 86 -5.77 23.73 0.40
C GLU A 86 -5.79 22.21 0.31
N PHE A 87 -5.80 21.66 -0.90
CA PHE A 87 -5.77 20.22 -1.12
C PHE A 87 -4.51 19.57 -0.53
N SER A 88 -3.35 20.19 -0.72
CA SER A 88 -2.08 19.69 -0.17
C SER A 88 -2.15 19.59 1.35
N ARG A 89 -2.64 20.63 2.02
CA ARG A 89 -2.79 20.65 3.47
C ARG A 89 -3.74 19.57 3.99
N ILE A 90 -4.90 19.41 3.35
CA ILE A 90 -5.91 18.42 3.75
C ILE A 90 -5.40 17.01 3.48
N PHE A 91 -4.84 16.77 2.31
CA PHE A 91 -4.36 15.44 1.95
C PHE A 91 -3.15 14.99 2.77
N THR A 92 -2.25 15.91 3.14
CA THR A 92 -1.16 15.62 4.07
C THR A 92 -1.70 15.11 5.41
N ALA A 93 -2.70 15.78 5.97
CA ALA A 93 -3.32 15.34 7.23
C ALA A 93 -3.98 13.94 7.11
N VAL A 94 -4.57 13.63 5.95
CA VAL A 94 -5.13 12.29 5.67
C VAL A 94 -4.01 11.23 5.60
N LEU A 95 -2.90 11.52 4.91
CA LEU A 95 -1.76 10.60 4.80
C LEU A 95 -1.11 10.33 6.16
N GLU A 96 -0.87 11.38 6.95
CA GLU A 96 -0.32 11.28 8.31
C GLU A 96 -1.19 10.38 9.18
N ARG A 97 -2.49 10.58 9.15
CA ARG A 97 -3.45 9.76 9.89
C ARG A 97 -3.44 8.32 9.43
N ALA A 98 -3.51 8.07 8.12
CA ALA A 98 -3.48 6.73 7.55
C ALA A 98 -2.20 5.98 7.95
N TYR A 99 -1.05 6.68 7.94
CA TYR A 99 0.23 6.14 8.40
C TYR A 99 0.20 5.77 9.88
N VAL A 100 -0.25 6.68 10.75
CA VAL A 100 -0.34 6.44 12.20
C VAL A 100 -1.29 5.28 12.51
N ASP A 101 -2.45 5.21 11.86
CA ASP A 101 -3.43 4.15 12.07
C ASP A 101 -2.89 2.78 11.62
N MET A 102 -2.19 2.73 10.48
CA MET A 102 -1.52 1.52 10.00
C MET A 102 -0.43 1.05 10.98
N VAL A 103 0.44 1.98 11.43
CA VAL A 103 1.47 1.69 12.44
C VAL A 103 0.84 1.07 13.69
N ARG A 104 -0.25 1.65 14.20
CA ARG A 104 -0.97 1.16 15.39
C ARG A 104 -1.63 -0.20 15.17
N ALA A 105 -2.16 -0.47 13.99
CA ALA A 105 -2.80 -1.74 13.68
C ALA A 105 -1.78 -2.89 13.66
N ARG A 106 -0.60 -2.67 13.10
CA ARG A 106 0.40 -3.73 12.86
C ARG A 106 1.52 -3.82 13.90
N LEU A 107 1.85 -2.72 14.58
CA LEU A 107 3.00 -2.71 15.49
C LEU A 107 2.63 -3.07 16.95
N PRO A 108 3.59 -3.63 17.72
CA PRO A 108 3.37 -3.97 19.13
C PRO A 108 2.98 -2.74 19.96
N ARG A 109 1.97 -2.87 20.82
CA ARG A 109 1.52 -1.76 21.69
C ARG A 109 2.41 -1.55 22.91
N ASN A 110 3.13 -2.58 23.34
CA ASN A 110 3.80 -2.63 24.63
C ASN A 110 5.32 -2.42 24.56
N ARG A 111 5.86 -2.22 23.35
CA ARG A 111 7.28 -1.91 23.14
C ARG A 111 7.44 -1.08 21.87
N PRO A 112 8.46 -0.21 21.80
CA PRO A 112 8.83 0.45 20.55
C PRO A 112 9.11 -0.57 19.46
N PRO A 113 8.64 -0.33 18.21
CA PRO A 113 8.94 -1.23 17.10
C PRO A 113 10.45 -1.24 16.82
N ALA A 114 11.00 -2.43 16.61
CA ALA A 114 12.35 -2.54 16.06
C ALA A 114 12.29 -2.17 14.57
N VAL A 115 12.92 -1.05 14.21
CA VAL A 115 12.99 -0.56 12.84
C VAL A 115 14.42 -0.70 12.34
N HIS A 116 14.58 -1.38 11.23
CA HIS A 116 15.86 -1.57 10.57
C HIS A 116 15.86 -0.90 9.20
N VAL A 117 16.70 0.12 9.00
CA VAL A 117 16.92 0.67 7.66
C VAL A 117 17.82 -0.30 6.89
N VAL A 118 17.23 -0.93 5.87
CA VAL A 118 17.88 -2.00 5.09
C VAL A 118 18.74 -1.41 3.98
N ALA A 119 18.23 -0.40 3.28
CA ALA A 119 18.90 0.24 2.16
C ALA A 119 18.43 1.70 2.01
N ALA A 120 19.26 2.50 1.37
CA ALA A 120 18.90 3.83 0.89
C ALA A 120 19.45 3.97 -0.53
N ASP A 121 18.59 3.97 -1.54
CA ASP A 121 18.98 4.09 -2.95
C ASP A 121 18.72 5.50 -3.42
N ILE A 122 19.76 6.13 -3.97
CA ILE A 122 19.67 7.44 -4.57
C ILE A 122 19.42 7.29 -6.08
N THR A 123 18.34 7.87 -6.55
CA THR A 123 17.99 7.90 -7.97
C THR A 123 18.12 9.33 -8.48
N GLY A 124 19.23 9.63 -9.16
CA GLY A 124 19.57 11.01 -9.58
C GLY A 124 20.03 11.88 -8.40
N HIS A 125 19.92 13.21 -8.54
CA HIS A 125 20.48 14.16 -7.55
C HIS A 125 19.53 14.53 -6.42
N ARG A 126 18.22 14.28 -6.57
CA ARG A 126 17.17 14.80 -5.69
C ARG A 126 16.08 13.79 -5.33
N THR A 127 16.28 12.53 -5.61
CA THR A 127 15.33 11.47 -5.28
C THR A 127 16.03 10.31 -4.59
N ALA A 128 15.38 9.76 -3.58
CA ALA A 128 15.86 8.62 -2.82
C ALA A 128 14.71 7.68 -2.47
N THR A 129 15.02 6.39 -2.31
CA THR A 129 14.13 5.41 -1.68
C THR A 129 14.85 4.84 -0.47
N VAL A 130 14.31 5.10 0.72
CA VAL A 130 14.82 4.50 1.97
C VAL A 130 13.94 3.33 2.33
N ARG A 131 14.52 2.12 2.32
CA ARG A 131 13.81 0.87 2.63
C ARG A 131 14.01 0.50 4.08
N THR A 132 12.89 0.21 4.76
CA THR A 132 12.92 -0.24 6.14
C THR A 132 12.20 -1.56 6.32
N ARG A 133 12.56 -2.28 7.36
CA ARG A 133 11.80 -3.42 7.90
C ARG A 133 11.42 -3.12 9.33
N VAL A 134 10.16 -3.34 9.63
CA VAL A 134 9.60 -3.09 10.95
C VAL A 134 8.96 -4.37 11.47
N GLN A 135 9.40 -4.84 12.64
CA GLN A 135 8.85 -6.06 13.22
C GLN A 135 7.42 -5.84 13.70
N ALA A 136 6.48 -6.60 13.15
CA ALA A 136 5.06 -6.58 13.50
C ALA A 136 4.76 -7.36 14.80
N LYS A 137 3.50 -7.32 15.25
CA LYS A 137 3.01 -8.00 16.48
C LYS A 137 3.16 -9.51 16.41
N ASP A 138 2.96 -10.10 15.25
CA ASP A 138 3.03 -11.52 14.95
C ASP A 138 4.45 -12.02 14.63
N SER A 139 5.46 -11.16 14.84
CA SER A 139 6.87 -11.40 14.51
C SER A 139 7.17 -11.46 13.00
N SER A 140 6.21 -11.14 12.13
CA SER A 140 6.48 -10.91 10.71
C SER A 140 7.19 -9.57 10.51
N ASP A 141 7.88 -9.42 9.39
CA ASP A 141 8.48 -8.15 8.99
C ASP A 141 7.55 -7.41 8.04
N VAL A 142 7.17 -6.19 8.39
CA VAL A 142 6.51 -5.24 7.49
C VAL A 142 7.57 -4.43 6.76
N ARG A 143 7.53 -4.45 5.43
CA ARG A 143 8.40 -3.60 4.62
C ARG A 143 7.75 -2.24 4.42
N ILE A 144 8.49 -1.18 4.76
CA ILE A 144 8.07 0.21 4.54
C ILE A 144 9.17 0.90 3.76
N ASP A 145 8.85 1.33 2.54
CA ASP A 145 9.75 2.06 1.68
C ASP A 145 9.30 3.54 1.63
N TYR A 146 10.21 4.45 1.96
CA TYR A 146 9.97 5.89 1.93
C TYR A 146 10.50 6.47 0.62
N LEU A 147 9.62 6.97 -0.22
CA LEU A 147 9.99 7.67 -1.45
C LEU A 147 10.22 9.14 -1.11
N MET A 148 11.46 9.59 -1.27
CA MET A 148 11.91 10.89 -0.81
C MET A 148 12.38 11.79 -1.94
N THR A 149 12.24 13.08 -1.73
CA THR A 149 12.82 14.12 -2.58
C THR A 149 13.52 15.17 -1.75
N ARG A 150 14.46 15.85 -2.38
CA ARG A 150 15.19 16.97 -1.79
C ARG A 150 14.97 18.22 -2.63
N PRO A 151 13.83 18.92 -2.43
CA PRO A 151 13.57 20.16 -3.19
C PRO A 151 14.61 21.24 -2.92
N ASP A 152 15.00 21.38 -1.66
CA ASP A 152 16.06 22.27 -1.20
C ASP A 152 17.21 21.44 -0.60
N GLU A 153 17.62 21.71 0.64
CA GLU A 153 18.71 20.97 1.31
C GLU A 153 18.22 19.81 2.17
N GLU A 154 16.90 19.69 2.42
CA GLU A 154 16.31 18.66 3.26
C GLU A 154 15.60 17.56 2.47
N TRP A 155 15.77 16.33 2.92
CA TRP A 155 15.02 15.19 2.40
C TRP A 155 13.61 15.14 2.98
N LEU A 156 12.61 15.11 2.10
CA LEU A 156 11.19 15.03 2.44
C LEU A 156 10.55 13.80 1.79
N VAL A 157 9.65 13.15 2.50
CA VAL A 157 8.88 12.00 2.03
C VAL A 157 7.68 12.47 1.23
N HIS A 158 7.53 12.01 0.00
CA HIS A 158 6.36 12.31 -0.82
C HIS A 158 5.45 11.12 -1.07
N ASP A 159 5.88 9.91 -0.69
CA ASP A 159 5.08 8.70 -0.72
C ASP A 159 5.64 7.65 0.24
N ILE A 160 4.76 6.79 0.73
CA ILE A 160 5.10 5.63 1.56
C ILE A 160 4.55 4.39 0.88
N VAL A 161 5.42 3.42 0.63
CA VAL A 161 5.06 2.13 0.04
C VAL A 161 5.15 1.06 1.13
N ILE A 162 4.02 0.45 1.46
CA ILE A 162 3.92 -0.57 2.51
C ILE A 162 3.65 -1.92 1.85
N ASP A 163 4.57 -2.86 2.04
CA ASP A 163 4.52 -4.19 1.40
C ASP A 163 4.28 -4.12 -0.12
N GLY A 164 4.82 -3.09 -0.77
CA GLY A 164 4.70 -2.87 -2.21
C GLY A 164 3.49 -2.04 -2.64
N ILE A 165 2.68 -1.53 -1.71
CA ILE A 165 1.51 -0.69 -2.00
C ILE A 165 1.82 0.76 -1.66
N SER A 166 1.79 1.64 -2.68
CA SER A 166 1.92 3.09 -2.51
C SER A 166 0.65 3.67 -1.90
N LEU A 167 0.79 4.46 -0.84
CA LEU A 167 -0.34 5.18 -0.26
C LEU A 167 -0.86 6.26 -1.20
N VAL A 168 0.03 7.02 -1.82
CA VAL A 168 -0.34 8.13 -2.70
C VAL A 168 -1.02 7.64 -3.97
N GLU A 169 -0.53 6.56 -4.60
CA GLU A 169 -1.16 5.96 -5.77
C GLU A 169 -2.53 5.36 -5.44
N ASN A 170 -2.65 4.71 -4.28
CA ASN A 170 -3.93 4.16 -3.82
C ASN A 170 -4.98 5.26 -3.64
N TYR A 171 -4.64 6.36 -2.96
CA TYR A 171 -5.54 7.51 -2.87
C TYR A 171 -5.82 8.14 -4.23
N GLY A 172 -4.83 8.25 -5.11
CA GLY A 172 -4.99 8.77 -6.46
C GLY A 172 -6.01 7.98 -7.29
N ALA A 173 -5.99 6.66 -7.20
CA ALA A 173 -6.99 5.80 -7.83
C ALA A 173 -8.42 6.04 -7.29
N GLN A 174 -8.55 6.27 -5.97
CA GLN A 174 -9.82 6.61 -5.35
C GLN A 174 -10.31 8.00 -5.79
N PHE A 175 -9.42 9.00 -5.84
CA PHE A 175 -9.75 10.36 -6.29
C PHE A 175 -10.20 10.37 -7.74
N ALA A 176 -9.49 9.66 -8.62
CA ALA A 176 -9.87 9.50 -10.01
C ALA A 176 -11.27 8.87 -10.17
N ARG A 177 -11.67 7.96 -9.27
CA ARG A 177 -13.01 7.38 -9.25
C ARG A 177 -14.06 8.42 -8.84
N VAL A 178 -13.83 9.15 -7.74
CA VAL A 178 -14.74 10.21 -7.27
C VAL A 178 -14.91 11.27 -8.35
N LEU A 179 -13.83 11.72 -8.96
CA LEU A 179 -13.84 12.78 -9.97
C LEU A 179 -14.50 12.38 -11.30
N ARG A 180 -14.66 11.06 -11.56
CA ARG A 180 -15.47 10.58 -12.71
C ARG A 180 -16.97 10.63 -12.47
N THR A 181 -17.42 10.56 -11.23
CA THR A 181 -18.85 10.43 -10.86
C THR A 181 -19.37 11.63 -10.08
N SER A 182 -18.48 12.46 -9.58
CA SER A 182 -18.76 13.61 -8.71
C SER A 182 -17.86 14.79 -9.02
N SER A 183 -17.92 15.84 -8.19
CA SER A 183 -17.13 17.05 -8.36
C SER A 183 -15.86 17.07 -7.52
N TYR A 184 -14.95 18.00 -7.84
CA TYR A 184 -13.77 18.29 -7.00
C TYR A 184 -14.17 18.77 -5.59
N THR A 185 -15.25 19.56 -5.48
CA THR A 185 -15.77 20.01 -4.19
C THR A 185 -16.18 18.83 -3.31
N GLU A 186 -16.89 17.87 -3.87
CA GLU A 186 -17.26 16.63 -3.16
C GLU A 186 -16.03 15.84 -2.70
N LEU A 187 -14.97 15.77 -3.53
CA LEU A 187 -13.72 15.14 -3.13
C LEU A 187 -13.10 15.84 -1.93
N VAL A 188 -13.03 17.17 -1.94
CA VAL A 188 -12.45 17.97 -0.85
C VAL A 188 -13.27 17.81 0.43
N GLU A 189 -14.60 17.83 0.37
CA GLU A 189 -15.49 17.60 1.53
C GLU A 189 -15.25 16.23 2.17
N ARG A 190 -15.10 15.19 1.36
CA ARG A 190 -14.76 13.84 1.85
C ARG A 190 -13.39 13.82 2.53
N LEU A 191 -12.39 14.47 1.96
CA LEU A 191 -11.06 14.56 2.56
C LEU A 191 -11.06 15.37 3.86
N LEU A 192 -11.83 16.47 3.93
CA LEU A 192 -11.99 17.23 5.17
C LEU A 192 -12.60 16.39 6.29
N THR A 193 -13.59 15.56 5.97
CA THR A 193 -14.18 14.63 6.91
C THR A 193 -13.13 13.61 7.39
N MET A 194 -12.32 13.07 6.49
CA MET A 194 -11.24 12.13 6.83
C MET A 194 -10.12 12.80 7.65
N ALA A 195 -9.79 14.05 7.39
CA ALA A 195 -8.76 14.81 8.09
C ALA A 195 -9.22 15.35 9.46
N GLY A 196 -10.48 15.80 9.56
CA GLY A 196 -11.02 16.53 10.71
C GLY A 196 -11.66 15.69 11.81
N ALA A 197 -11.81 14.38 11.59
CA ALA A 197 -12.38 13.52 12.61
C ALA A 197 -11.42 13.33 13.79
N GLY A 198 -11.49 14.22 14.76
CA GLY A 198 -11.02 14.03 16.14
C GLY A 198 -11.82 12.99 16.91
N GLU A 199 -12.77 12.32 16.27
CA GLU A 199 -13.41 11.10 16.75
C GLU A 199 -12.76 9.89 16.10
N PRO A 200 -12.66 8.73 16.81
CA PRO A 200 -12.33 7.49 16.15
C PRO A 200 -13.27 7.38 14.97
N ILE A 201 -12.77 6.99 13.80
CA ILE A 201 -13.60 6.62 12.67
C ILE A 201 -14.46 5.45 13.17
N THR A 202 -15.56 5.77 13.84
CA THR A 202 -16.73 4.93 13.79
C THR A 202 -17.08 4.93 12.33
N ALA A 203 -17.13 3.76 11.75
CA ALA A 203 -17.35 3.48 10.34
C ALA A 203 -18.69 4.03 9.80
N ALA A 204 -18.83 5.35 9.80
CA ALA A 204 -20.02 6.06 9.36
C ALA A 204 -19.64 7.37 8.70
N THR A 205 -18.74 7.36 7.73
CA THR A 205 -18.78 8.32 6.61
C THR A 205 -17.86 7.79 5.54
N THR A 206 -18.41 6.96 4.67
CA THR A 206 -17.87 6.37 3.46
C THR A 206 -16.41 5.87 3.59
N ALA A 207 -16.15 4.89 4.49
CA ALA A 207 -15.42 3.72 4.06
C ALA A 207 -15.89 3.43 2.63
N PRO A 208 -15.02 3.04 1.67
CA PRO A 208 -15.53 2.60 0.38
C PRO A 208 -16.71 1.70 0.70
N THR A 209 -17.92 2.11 0.27
CA THR A 209 -19.11 1.27 0.44
C THR A 209 -18.64 -0.10 0.05
N ARG A 210 -18.91 -1.09 0.89
CA ARG A 210 -18.53 -2.47 0.58
C ARG A 210 -18.77 -2.64 -0.92
N PRO A 211 -17.74 -2.90 -1.73
CA PRO A 211 -17.96 -3.11 -3.15
C PRO A 211 -18.98 -4.23 -3.30
N ASP A 212 -19.81 -4.15 -4.32
CA ASP A 212 -20.60 -5.29 -4.74
C ASP A 212 -19.68 -6.49 -4.93
N ASP A 213 -20.24 -7.68 -4.93
CA ASP A 213 -19.49 -8.90 -5.21
C ASP A 213 -18.65 -8.73 -6.48
N VAL A 214 -17.33 -8.91 -6.38
CA VAL A 214 -16.43 -8.75 -7.51
C VAL A 214 -16.40 -10.04 -8.31
N VAL A 215 -16.79 -9.97 -9.57
CA VAL A 215 -16.78 -11.12 -10.48
C VAL A 215 -15.62 -10.99 -11.45
N VAL A 216 -14.75 -12.00 -11.46
CA VAL A 216 -13.60 -12.10 -12.38
C VAL A 216 -13.84 -13.25 -13.34
N TYR A 217 -13.70 -12.99 -14.64
CA TYR A 217 -13.86 -14.00 -15.70
C TYR A 217 -12.51 -14.52 -16.17
N PHE A 218 -12.51 -15.78 -16.61
CA PHE A 218 -11.31 -16.49 -17.04
C PHE A 218 -11.46 -17.10 -18.43
N ASP A 219 -10.33 -17.26 -19.11
CA ASP A 219 -10.26 -17.97 -20.36
C ASP A 219 -10.52 -19.47 -20.18
N THR A 220 -10.85 -20.15 -21.28
CA THR A 220 -11.10 -21.61 -21.29
C THR A 220 -9.85 -22.35 -20.80
N GLY A 221 -10.04 -23.19 -19.77
CA GLY A 221 -8.97 -24.01 -19.20
C GLY A 221 -7.87 -23.22 -18.48
N ARG A 222 -8.10 -21.92 -18.18
CA ARG A 222 -7.10 -21.08 -17.49
C ARG A 222 -7.60 -20.55 -16.15
N ALA A 223 -6.64 -20.29 -15.26
CA ALA A 223 -6.85 -19.65 -13.96
C ALA A 223 -5.99 -18.36 -13.81
N GLU A 224 -5.36 -17.88 -14.88
CA GLU A 224 -4.55 -16.67 -14.86
C GLU A 224 -5.43 -15.41 -14.79
N LEU A 225 -5.10 -14.51 -13.87
CA LEU A 225 -5.76 -13.21 -13.75
C LEU A 225 -5.32 -12.28 -14.88
N GLY A 226 -6.24 -11.96 -15.78
CA GLY A 226 -6.02 -10.93 -16.79
C GLY A 226 -6.00 -9.51 -16.21
N PRO A 227 -5.56 -8.50 -17.01
CA PRO A 227 -5.49 -7.11 -16.55
C PRO A 227 -6.83 -6.52 -16.10
N ALA A 228 -7.95 -6.97 -16.71
CA ALA A 228 -9.29 -6.55 -16.30
C ALA A 228 -9.65 -7.08 -14.91
N GLY A 229 -9.49 -8.38 -14.67
CA GLY A 229 -9.76 -8.99 -13.36
C GLY A 229 -8.91 -8.40 -12.24
N ARG A 230 -7.65 -8.08 -12.53
CA ARG A 230 -6.79 -7.38 -11.54
C ARG A 230 -7.34 -6.01 -11.18
N ARG A 231 -7.80 -5.21 -12.16
CA ARG A 231 -8.43 -3.90 -11.89
C ARG A 231 -9.73 -4.03 -11.09
N ASP A 232 -10.53 -5.04 -11.37
CA ASP A 232 -11.79 -5.25 -10.66
C ASP A 232 -11.56 -5.64 -9.20
N LEU A 233 -10.49 -6.39 -8.92
CA LEU A 233 -10.09 -6.80 -7.56
C LEU A 233 -9.49 -5.67 -6.72
N GLU A 234 -8.99 -4.57 -7.31
CA GLU A 234 -8.36 -3.47 -6.54
C GLU A 234 -9.31 -2.87 -5.51
N SER A 235 -10.60 -2.72 -5.84
CA SER A 235 -11.58 -2.17 -4.91
C SER A 235 -11.87 -3.09 -3.74
N ALA A 236 -11.92 -4.41 -3.98
CA ALA A 236 -12.10 -5.41 -2.93
C ALA A 236 -10.86 -5.49 -2.03
N ALA A 237 -9.66 -5.48 -2.63
CA ALA A 237 -8.40 -5.47 -1.89
C ALA A 237 -8.30 -4.24 -0.97
N ALA A 238 -8.53 -3.04 -1.53
CA ALA A 238 -8.48 -1.80 -0.76
C ALA A 238 -9.51 -1.80 0.39
N TRP A 239 -10.73 -2.27 0.12
CA TRP A 239 -11.76 -2.35 1.15
C TRP A 239 -11.39 -3.34 2.25
N LEU A 240 -10.91 -4.55 1.92
CA LEU A 240 -10.48 -5.56 2.89
C LEU A 240 -9.29 -5.07 3.74
N VAL A 241 -8.33 -4.36 3.14
CA VAL A 241 -7.20 -3.79 3.87
C VAL A 241 -7.65 -2.74 4.88
N LEU A 242 -8.59 -1.87 4.49
CA LEU A 242 -9.12 -0.82 5.35
C LEU A 242 -10.05 -1.36 6.45
N ASN A 243 -10.72 -2.49 6.20
CA ASN A 243 -11.65 -3.12 7.15
C ASN A 243 -11.03 -4.39 7.73
N GLY A 244 -10.14 -4.24 8.70
CA GLY A 244 -9.32 -5.32 9.26
C GLY A 244 -10.09 -6.51 9.85
N GLN A 245 -11.38 -6.40 10.15
CA GLN A 245 -12.24 -7.51 10.63
C GLN A 245 -13.02 -8.17 9.48
N ALA A 246 -13.14 -7.51 8.33
CA ALA A 246 -13.87 -8.02 7.19
C ALA A 246 -13.18 -9.24 6.56
N ARG A 247 -13.97 -10.14 6.01
CA ARG A 247 -13.51 -11.37 5.38
C ARG A 247 -13.91 -11.40 3.90
N GLY A 248 -13.14 -12.12 3.10
CA GLY A 248 -13.43 -12.40 1.70
C GLY A 248 -13.71 -13.88 1.50
N LEU A 249 -14.90 -14.21 1.00
CA LEU A 249 -15.22 -15.55 0.48
C LEU A 249 -14.94 -15.53 -1.03
N VAL A 250 -14.02 -16.37 -1.48
CA VAL A 250 -13.62 -16.47 -2.88
C VAL A 250 -14.20 -17.76 -3.48
N GLU A 251 -15.26 -17.62 -4.25
CA GLU A 251 -15.97 -18.72 -4.89
C GLU A 251 -15.39 -18.95 -6.30
N GLY A 252 -14.95 -20.19 -6.58
CA GLY A 252 -14.44 -20.57 -7.91
C GLY A 252 -15.47 -21.39 -8.70
N HIS A 253 -15.58 -21.12 -10.00
CA HIS A 253 -16.51 -21.78 -10.90
C HIS A 253 -15.86 -22.15 -12.23
N SER A 254 -16.38 -23.21 -12.87
CA SER A 254 -16.02 -23.66 -14.21
C SER A 254 -17.26 -23.80 -15.10
N ASP A 255 -17.04 -23.87 -16.41
CA ASP A 255 -18.11 -24.22 -17.34
C ASP A 255 -18.38 -25.75 -17.30
N GLN A 256 -19.49 -26.17 -17.90
CA GLN A 256 -19.97 -27.56 -17.87
C GLN A 256 -19.19 -28.53 -18.78
N ARG A 257 -18.23 -28.06 -19.54
CA ARG A 257 -17.47 -28.90 -20.48
C ARG A 257 -16.37 -29.66 -19.78
N GLY A 258 -16.13 -30.90 -20.18
CA GLY A 258 -15.03 -31.73 -19.71
C GLY A 258 -15.35 -32.56 -18.47
N ASN A 259 -14.31 -32.96 -17.76
CA ASN A 259 -14.39 -33.86 -16.61
C ASN A 259 -14.71 -33.08 -15.33
N ALA A 260 -15.67 -33.58 -14.53
CA ALA A 260 -16.10 -32.91 -13.29
C ALA A 260 -14.96 -32.70 -12.28
N LEU A 261 -14.05 -33.68 -12.13
CA LEU A 261 -12.91 -33.56 -11.21
C LEU A 261 -11.93 -32.47 -11.67
N LEU A 262 -11.63 -32.40 -12.96
CA LEU A 262 -10.77 -31.35 -13.51
C LEU A 262 -11.43 -29.97 -13.41
N ASN A 263 -12.74 -29.88 -13.56
CA ASN A 263 -13.48 -28.65 -13.38
C ASN A 263 -13.49 -28.18 -11.93
N GLN A 264 -13.49 -29.11 -10.98
CA GLN A 264 -13.34 -28.78 -9.55
C GLN A 264 -11.96 -28.20 -9.25
N VAL A 265 -10.88 -28.85 -9.74
CA VAL A 265 -9.50 -28.35 -9.63
C VAL A 265 -9.36 -26.97 -10.28
N LEU A 266 -9.88 -26.80 -11.50
CA LEU A 266 -9.79 -25.51 -12.21
C LEU A 266 -10.56 -24.39 -11.47
N ALA A 267 -11.67 -24.71 -10.85
CA ALA A 267 -12.42 -23.76 -10.03
C ALA A 267 -11.60 -23.35 -8.77
N GLU A 268 -10.93 -24.32 -8.14
CA GLU A 268 -10.05 -24.07 -7.01
C GLU A 268 -8.84 -23.20 -7.41
N ASP A 269 -8.20 -23.50 -8.54
CA ASP A 269 -7.08 -22.71 -9.07
C ASP A 269 -7.48 -21.27 -9.34
N ARG A 270 -8.66 -21.03 -9.90
CA ARG A 270 -9.22 -19.68 -10.13
C ARG A 270 -9.44 -18.90 -8.83
N ALA A 271 -10.00 -19.56 -7.84
CA ALA A 271 -10.23 -18.94 -6.54
C ALA A 271 -8.88 -18.67 -5.82
N ASN A 272 -7.92 -19.58 -5.90
CA ASN A 272 -6.59 -19.39 -5.34
C ASN A 272 -5.82 -18.25 -6.03
N ALA A 273 -5.92 -18.10 -7.35
CA ALA A 273 -5.31 -16.97 -8.06
C ALA A 273 -5.82 -15.62 -7.56
N ILE A 274 -7.11 -15.50 -7.25
CA ILE A 274 -7.69 -14.31 -6.62
C ILE A 274 -7.19 -14.16 -5.19
N ARG A 275 -7.19 -15.23 -4.39
CA ARG A 275 -6.70 -15.21 -3.01
C ARG A 275 -5.25 -14.72 -2.96
N GLU A 276 -4.37 -15.27 -3.79
CA GLU A 276 -2.97 -14.86 -3.89
C GLU A 276 -2.84 -13.38 -4.27
N TYR A 277 -3.64 -12.92 -5.25
CA TYR A 277 -3.67 -11.52 -5.63
C TYR A 277 -4.05 -10.61 -4.46
N LEU A 278 -5.10 -10.93 -3.73
CA LEU A 278 -5.55 -10.17 -2.55
C LEU A 278 -4.49 -10.20 -1.43
N MET A 279 -3.81 -11.33 -1.22
CA MET A 279 -2.71 -11.44 -0.25
C MET A 279 -1.52 -10.57 -0.65
N ILE A 280 -1.12 -10.53 -1.92
CA ILE A 280 -0.08 -9.62 -2.44
C ILE A 280 -0.47 -8.15 -2.20
N ARG A 281 -1.77 -7.85 -2.18
CA ARG A 281 -2.32 -6.51 -1.88
C ARG A 281 -2.45 -6.20 -0.38
N GLY A 282 -1.99 -7.09 0.50
CA GLY A 282 -1.93 -6.88 1.95
C GLY A 282 -3.14 -7.39 2.72
N VAL A 283 -3.98 -8.25 2.12
CA VAL A 283 -5.06 -8.93 2.85
C VAL A 283 -4.51 -10.18 3.52
N ASP A 284 -4.76 -10.35 4.83
CA ASP A 284 -4.30 -11.51 5.58
C ASP A 284 -4.95 -12.80 5.07
N ALA A 285 -4.16 -13.86 4.97
CA ALA A 285 -4.57 -15.16 4.40
C ALA A 285 -5.73 -15.84 5.17
N ASP A 286 -5.79 -15.67 6.47
CA ASP A 286 -6.81 -16.22 7.37
C ASP A 286 -8.19 -15.53 7.24
N ARG A 287 -8.20 -14.38 6.56
CA ARG A 287 -9.41 -13.62 6.24
C ARG A 287 -10.00 -13.99 4.88
N LEU A 288 -9.32 -14.86 4.11
CA LEU A 288 -9.71 -15.25 2.76
C LEU A 288 -10.05 -16.74 2.72
N VAL A 289 -11.34 -17.04 2.53
CA VAL A 289 -11.84 -18.40 2.43
C VAL A 289 -12.08 -18.76 0.97
N VAL A 290 -11.47 -19.84 0.49
CA VAL A 290 -11.65 -20.34 -0.88
C VAL A 290 -12.71 -21.45 -0.86
N VAL A 291 -13.69 -21.35 -1.75
CA VAL A 291 -14.74 -22.36 -1.97
C VAL A 291 -14.86 -22.67 -3.47
N PRO A 292 -14.32 -23.82 -3.92
CA PRO A 292 -14.50 -24.27 -5.28
C PRO A 292 -15.85 -24.94 -5.48
N TYR A 293 -16.67 -24.40 -6.35
CA TYR A 293 -17.97 -24.99 -6.75
C TYR A 293 -17.88 -25.81 -8.04
N GLY A 294 -16.77 -25.79 -8.77
CA GLY A 294 -16.70 -26.48 -10.05
C GLY A 294 -17.83 -26.06 -10.98
N THR A 295 -18.64 -27.01 -11.40
CA THR A 295 -19.82 -26.83 -12.26
C THR A 295 -21.14 -26.70 -11.50
N ASP A 296 -21.15 -26.78 -10.15
CA ASP A 296 -22.39 -26.98 -9.37
C ASP A 296 -23.28 -25.74 -9.31
N ARG A 297 -22.73 -24.54 -9.56
CA ARG A 297 -23.47 -23.28 -9.49
C ARG A 297 -23.36 -22.47 -10.77
N PRO A 298 -23.92 -22.98 -11.90
CA PRO A 298 -23.90 -22.24 -13.16
C PRO A 298 -24.83 -21.03 -13.07
N ILE A 299 -24.43 -19.90 -13.66
CA ILE A 299 -25.30 -18.73 -13.85
C ILE A 299 -25.98 -18.75 -15.21
N CYS A 300 -25.48 -19.57 -16.11
CA CYS A 300 -26.05 -19.81 -17.43
C CYS A 300 -26.02 -21.32 -17.75
N GLN A 301 -27.11 -21.88 -18.26
CA GLN A 301 -27.24 -23.32 -18.47
C GLN A 301 -27.26 -23.73 -19.95
N GLU A 302 -27.27 -22.75 -20.86
CA GLU A 302 -27.29 -23.04 -22.29
C GLU A 302 -25.93 -23.57 -22.77
N ALA A 303 -25.97 -24.49 -23.75
CA ALA A 303 -24.77 -25.09 -24.34
C ALA A 303 -24.19 -24.22 -25.46
N VAL A 304 -23.87 -22.96 -25.17
CA VAL A 304 -23.31 -21.99 -26.11
C VAL A 304 -22.08 -21.27 -25.49
N ASP A 305 -21.18 -20.81 -26.34
CA ASP A 305 -19.90 -20.19 -25.90
C ASP A 305 -20.08 -18.99 -24.97
N THR A 306 -21.09 -18.16 -25.23
CA THR A 306 -21.40 -16.99 -24.39
C THR A 306 -21.83 -17.39 -22.98
N CYS A 307 -22.57 -18.49 -22.84
CA CYS A 307 -23.00 -19.04 -21.58
C CYS A 307 -21.82 -19.68 -20.82
N TRP A 308 -21.00 -20.47 -21.50
CA TRP A 308 -19.78 -21.02 -20.89
C TRP A 308 -18.82 -19.94 -20.41
N ALA A 309 -18.68 -18.84 -21.15
CA ALA A 309 -17.85 -17.70 -20.76
C ALA A 309 -18.32 -17.07 -19.44
N GLN A 310 -19.63 -16.97 -19.22
CA GLN A 310 -20.19 -16.47 -17.96
C GLN A 310 -19.91 -17.42 -16.78
N ASN A 311 -19.93 -18.73 -17.01
CA ASN A 311 -19.67 -19.73 -15.97
C ASN A 311 -18.18 -19.81 -15.58
N ARG A 312 -17.25 -19.48 -16.48
CA ARG A 312 -15.82 -19.41 -16.19
C ARG A 312 -15.47 -18.17 -15.38
N ARG A 313 -15.79 -18.19 -14.11
CA ARG A 313 -15.61 -17.04 -13.20
C ARG A 313 -15.11 -17.45 -11.84
N ALA A 314 -14.65 -16.46 -11.10
CA ALA A 314 -14.63 -16.54 -9.65
C ALA A 314 -15.25 -15.26 -9.07
N VAL A 315 -15.83 -15.38 -7.88
CA VAL A 315 -16.58 -14.31 -7.22
C VAL A 315 -15.97 -14.05 -5.85
N VAL A 316 -15.67 -12.80 -5.56
CA VAL A 316 -15.25 -12.37 -4.21
C VAL A 316 -16.46 -11.76 -3.53
N ARG A 317 -16.94 -12.44 -2.48
CA ARG A 317 -17.97 -11.91 -1.57
C ARG A 317 -17.32 -11.35 -0.33
N LEU A 318 -17.60 -10.11 -0.05
CA LEU A 318 -17.07 -9.42 1.11
C LEU A 318 -18.06 -9.48 2.25
N THR A 319 -17.60 -9.85 3.45
CA THR A 319 -18.42 -9.85 4.68
C THR A 319 -17.76 -8.93 5.71
N PRO A 320 -18.57 -8.14 6.47
CA PRO A 320 -18.07 -7.26 7.53
C PRO A 320 -17.28 -7.98 8.61
#